data_7c98c25bd65e12d853b0366876cd859f
#
_entry.id   7c98c25bd65e12d853b0366876cd859f
#
_cell.length_a   1.000
_cell.length_b   1.000
_cell.length_c   1.000
_cell.angle_alpha   90.00
_cell.angle_beta   90.00
_cell.angle_gamma   90.00
#
_symmetry.space_group_name_H-M   'P 1'
#
loop_
_entity.id
_entity.type
_entity.pdbx_description
1 polymer ?
#
loop_
_entity_poly.entity_id
_entity_poly.type
_entity_poly.pdbx_seq_one_letter_code
_entity_poly.pdbx_strand_id
1 'polypeptide(L)'
;SAASDVYKRQVVQRALLTVRIDFKTQAKASLIAAVISGMTGIILAYTGFGVWALVCQQLVNLGINTLLLWIFSKWKPMRTYSWKSFRELFSFGSKLLASGLLDTTYNNIYPIVIGKVFSAGDLGHYTRAQQFSVFPSSNITGILQRVTYPVLCSIQNDIDRLRGVYRKFLKLSAYVVFPLMTGLAAVSFPFIRIVLGEKWIFCAALLQIICFSMMWYPIHAINLNLLQVQGRSDLFLRLEIIKKAIGVSILCLTIPLGLKAMCFGGVVSSLLCLVINTFYTGKLIQVGFIMQMRDLFPTLVVSLLMFVLVLSLQWMTENLYAQLLGGIILGSGFYLAVTRILRFQELQELFSLFSKR
;
A
#
# COMPACT_ATOMS: atom_id res chain seq x y z
N SER A 1 -0.23 -24.85 9.14
CA SER A 1 1.08 -25.50 8.95
C SER A 1 1.23 -26.06 7.53
N ALA A 2 0.27 -26.88 7.02
CA ALA A 2 0.38 -27.53 5.71
C ALA A 2 0.62 -26.55 4.54
N ALA A 3 -0.11 -25.43 4.48
CA ALA A 3 0.08 -24.39 3.44
C ALA A 3 1.49 -23.77 3.49
N SER A 4 2.05 -23.56 4.70
CA SER A 4 3.40 -23.03 4.89
C SER A 4 4.47 -24.03 4.40
N ASP A 5 4.28 -25.33 4.60
CA ASP A 5 5.24 -26.34 4.19
C ASP A 5 5.24 -26.55 2.66
N VAL A 6 4.07 -26.47 2.02
CA VAL A 6 3.96 -26.50 0.56
C VAL A 6 4.59 -25.24 -0.06
N TYR A 7 4.39 -24.07 0.55
CA TYR A 7 5.03 -22.84 0.10
C TYR A 7 6.57 -22.90 0.14
N LYS A 8 7.15 -23.46 1.20
CA LYS A 8 8.62 -23.62 1.32
C LYS A 8 9.22 -24.46 0.19
N ARG A 9 8.49 -25.46 -0.29
CA ARG A 9 8.95 -26.39 -1.35
C ARG A 9 9.08 -25.73 -2.74
N GLN A 10 8.48 -24.56 -2.97
CA GLN A 10 8.56 -23.83 -4.25
C GLN A 10 9.59 -22.68 -4.25
N VAL A 11 10.22 -22.36 -3.11
CA VAL A 11 11.15 -21.23 -2.99
C VAL A 11 12.34 -21.37 -3.92
N VAL A 12 12.96 -22.56 -4.00
CA VAL A 12 14.16 -22.82 -4.84
C VAL A 12 13.81 -22.69 -6.32
N GLN A 13 12.68 -23.25 -6.76
CA GLN A 13 12.23 -23.21 -8.15
C GLN A 13 11.92 -21.78 -8.60
N ARG A 14 11.25 -20.99 -7.73
CA ARG A 14 11.01 -19.57 -8.00
C ARG A 14 12.30 -18.79 -8.10
N ALA A 15 13.23 -19.02 -7.17
CA ALA A 15 14.54 -18.35 -7.19
C ALA A 15 15.31 -18.66 -8.48
N LEU A 16 15.35 -19.92 -8.92
CA LEU A 16 15.99 -20.33 -10.17
C LEU A 16 15.38 -19.65 -11.39
N LEU A 17 14.05 -19.63 -11.49
CA LEU A 17 13.36 -18.96 -12.59
C LEU A 17 13.56 -17.44 -12.56
N THR A 18 13.66 -16.85 -11.38
CA THR A 18 13.94 -15.41 -11.21
C THR A 18 15.37 -15.09 -11.65
N VAL A 19 16.37 -15.90 -11.28
CA VAL A 19 17.77 -15.74 -11.73
C VAL A 19 17.88 -15.88 -13.25
N ARG A 20 17.06 -16.77 -13.87
CA ARG A 20 16.99 -16.93 -15.32
C ARG A 20 16.14 -15.87 -16.02
N ILE A 21 15.52 -14.94 -15.27
CA ILE A 21 14.60 -13.90 -15.79
C ILE A 21 13.38 -14.52 -16.51
N ASP A 22 13.00 -15.75 -16.19
CA ASP A 22 11.86 -16.44 -16.78
C ASP A 22 10.57 -16.19 -15.96
N PHE A 23 10.08 -14.97 -16.03
CA PHE A 23 8.82 -14.58 -15.40
C PHE A 23 7.60 -15.15 -16.14
N LYS A 24 7.74 -15.48 -17.44
CA LYS A 24 6.65 -16.04 -18.24
C LYS A 24 6.21 -17.41 -17.73
N THR A 25 7.15 -18.26 -17.39
CA THR A 25 6.89 -19.59 -16.81
C THR A 25 6.27 -19.48 -15.41
N GLN A 26 6.75 -18.53 -14.59
CA GLN A 26 6.15 -18.28 -13.27
C GLN A 26 4.69 -17.79 -13.38
N ALA A 27 4.42 -16.87 -14.31
CA ALA A 27 3.07 -16.35 -14.56
C ALA A 27 2.11 -17.45 -15.06
N LYS A 28 2.57 -18.32 -15.98
CA LYS A 28 1.78 -19.45 -16.47
C LYS A 28 1.40 -20.41 -15.33
N ALA A 29 2.36 -20.80 -14.49
CA ALA A 29 2.11 -21.69 -13.36
C ALA A 29 1.09 -21.08 -12.39
N SER A 30 1.26 -19.81 -12.04
CA SER A 30 0.36 -19.10 -11.12
C SER A 30 -1.06 -18.94 -11.71
N LEU A 31 -1.18 -18.67 -13.01
CA LEU A 31 -2.48 -18.52 -13.68
C LEU A 31 -3.25 -19.86 -13.70
N ILE A 32 -2.59 -20.95 -14.10
CA ILE A 32 -3.21 -22.29 -14.11
C ILE A 32 -3.64 -22.68 -12.70
N ALA A 33 -2.79 -22.48 -11.69
CA ALA A 33 -3.11 -22.77 -10.31
C ALA A 33 -4.31 -21.94 -9.81
N ALA A 34 -4.39 -20.65 -10.18
CA ALA A 34 -5.49 -19.77 -9.79
C ALA A 34 -6.83 -20.20 -10.42
N VAL A 35 -6.84 -20.58 -11.70
CA VAL A 35 -8.05 -21.05 -12.37
C VAL A 35 -8.57 -22.36 -11.75
N ILE A 36 -7.70 -23.37 -11.60
CA ILE A 36 -8.11 -24.66 -11.05
C ILE A 36 -8.56 -24.54 -9.60
N SER A 37 -7.82 -23.80 -8.77
CA SER A 37 -8.20 -23.57 -7.39
C SER A 37 -9.49 -22.75 -7.24
N GLY A 38 -9.70 -21.78 -8.12
CA GLY A 38 -10.93 -21.00 -8.16
C GLY A 38 -12.15 -21.88 -8.46
N MET A 39 -12.05 -22.73 -9.47
CA MET A 39 -13.11 -23.71 -9.78
C MET A 39 -13.37 -24.65 -8.60
N THR A 40 -12.32 -25.18 -7.98
CA THR A 40 -12.47 -26.05 -6.80
C THR A 40 -13.16 -25.31 -5.65
N GLY A 41 -12.77 -24.07 -5.38
CA GLY A 41 -13.38 -23.26 -4.32
C GLY A 41 -14.87 -22.98 -4.57
N ILE A 42 -15.25 -22.67 -5.81
CA ILE A 42 -16.64 -22.46 -6.22
C ILE A 42 -17.46 -23.74 -6.03
N ILE A 43 -16.98 -24.88 -6.53
CA ILE A 43 -17.67 -26.16 -6.41
C ILE A 43 -17.90 -26.50 -4.93
N LEU A 44 -16.86 -26.38 -4.08
CA LEU A 44 -16.97 -26.66 -2.65
C LEU A 44 -17.89 -25.69 -1.90
N ALA A 45 -17.96 -24.43 -2.33
CA ALA A 45 -18.88 -23.46 -1.76
C ALA A 45 -20.35 -23.83 -2.06
N TYR A 46 -20.66 -24.26 -3.28
CA TYR A 46 -22.00 -24.73 -3.67
C TYR A 46 -22.39 -26.08 -3.02
N THR A 47 -21.42 -26.92 -2.69
CA THR A 47 -21.66 -28.19 -1.98
C THR A 47 -21.78 -28.05 -0.47
N GLY A 48 -21.78 -26.82 0.07
CA GLY A 48 -22.09 -26.55 1.48
C GLY A 48 -20.91 -26.67 2.44
N PHE A 49 -19.66 -26.74 1.96
CA PHE A 49 -18.46 -26.81 2.82
C PHE A 49 -18.14 -25.50 3.57
N GLY A 50 -18.89 -24.42 3.35
CA GLY A 50 -18.73 -23.15 4.07
C GLY A 50 -17.28 -22.64 4.09
N VAL A 51 -16.73 -22.37 5.27
CA VAL A 51 -15.37 -21.84 5.43
C VAL A 51 -14.29 -22.80 4.91
N TRP A 52 -14.53 -24.10 4.95
CA TRP A 52 -13.58 -25.11 4.44
C TRP A 52 -13.36 -25.02 2.93
N ALA A 53 -14.32 -24.50 2.17
CA ALA A 53 -14.14 -24.25 0.74
C ALA A 53 -12.96 -23.32 0.46
N LEU A 54 -12.78 -22.26 1.28
CA LEU A 54 -11.66 -21.32 1.15
C LEU A 54 -10.32 -21.97 1.53
N VAL A 55 -10.31 -22.82 2.57
CA VAL A 55 -9.11 -23.53 2.99
C VAL A 55 -8.65 -24.52 1.90
N CYS A 56 -9.58 -25.30 1.37
CA CYS A 56 -9.29 -26.22 0.26
C CYS A 56 -8.83 -25.49 -1.01
N GLN A 57 -9.49 -24.40 -1.36
CA GLN A 57 -9.07 -23.53 -2.48
C GLN A 57 -7.61 -23.10 -2.33
N GLN A 58 -7.23 -22.61 -1.14
CA GLN A 58 -5.87 -22.16 -0.88
C GLN A 58 -4.85 -23.30 -0.96
N LEU A 59 -5.17 -24.46 -0.40
CA LEU A 59 -4.30 -25.64 -0.45
C LEU A 59 -4.11 -26.16 -1.87
N VAL A 60 -5.19 -26.24 -2.66
CA VAL A 60 -5.16 -26.63 -4.07
C VAL A 60 -4.32 -25.64 -4.89
N ASN A 61 -4.49 -24.34 -4.66
CA ASN A 61 -3.68 -23.31 -5.34
C ASN A 61 -2.18 -23.51 -5.08
N LEU A 62 -1.80 -23.64 -3.82
CA LEU A 62 -0.41 -23.84 -3.43
C LEU A 62 0.15 -25.17 -3.95
N GLY A 63 -0.63 -26.25 -3.88
CA GLY A 63 -0.24 -27.58 -4.36
C GLY A 63 0.02 -27.60 -5.85
N ILE A 64 -0.93 -27.11 -6.66
CA ILE A 64 -0.82 -27.07 -8.12
C ILE A 64 0.32 -26.14 -8.56
N ASN A 65 0.43 -24.96 -7.96
CA ASN A 65 1.51 -24.03 -8.27
C ASN A 65 2.89 -24.66 -7.98
N THR A 66 3.03 -25.37 -6.86
CA THR A 66 4.26 -26.10 -6.52
C THR A 66 4.58 -27.17 -7.55
N LEU A 67 3.60 -28.02 -7.90
CA LEU A 67 3.79 -29.08 -8.88
C LEU A 67 4.22 -28.53 -10.24
N LEU A 68 3.52 -27.49 -10.74
CA LEU A 68 3.85 -26.86 -12.00
C LEU A 68 5.25 -26.23 -12.01
N LEU A 69 5.63 -25.55 -10.92
CA LEU A 69 6.98 -25.00 -10.79
C LEU A 69 8.07 -26.06 -10.78
N TRP A 70 7.82 -27.22 -10.15
CA TRP A 70 8.75 -28.35 -10.17
C TRP A 70 8.90 -28.94 -11.60
N ILE A 71 7.79 -29.13 -12.31
CA ILE A 71 7.78 -29.64 -13.68
C ILE A 71 8.51 -28.66 -14.62
N PHE A 72 8.20 -27.36 -14.53
CA PHE A 72 8.77 -26.37 -15.45
C PHE A 72 10.21 -26.00 -15.14
N SER A 73 10.64 -25.98 -13.87
CA SER A 73 12.03 -25.68 -13.52
C SER A 73 13.03 -26.77 -13.87
N LYS A 74 12.54 -28.03 -14.06
CA LYS A 74 13.37 -29.22 -14.28
C LYS A 74 14.51 -29.41 -13.28
N TRP A 75 14.39 -28.76 -12.11
CA TRP A 75 15.42 -28.82 -11.05
C TRP A 75 15.27 -30.08 -10.24
N LYS A 76 16.39 -30.74 -9.97
CA LYS A 76 16.45 -31.91 -9.09
C LYS A 76 17.35 -31.60 -7.90
N PRO A 77 16.95 -31.91 -6.65
CA PRO A 77 17.78 -31.70 -5.49
C PRO A 77 19.02 -32.61 -5.54
N MET A 78 20.19 -32.02 -5.37
CA MET A 78 21.42 -32.76 -5.16
C MET A 78 21.53 -33.18 -3.68
N ARG A 79 21.88 -34.44 -3.43
CA ARG A 79 22.08 -34.96 -2.06
C ARG A 79 23.46 -34.64 -1.49
N THR A 80 23.99 -33.47 -1.78
CA THR A 80 25.28 -33.02 -1.27
C THR A 80 25.05 -31.98 -0.17
N TYR A 81 25.75 -32.18 0.95
CA TYR A 81 25.68 -31.25 2.08
C TYR A 81 27.09 -30.64 2.30
N SER A 82 27.15 -29.31 2.38
CA SER A 82 28.38 -28.58 2.68
C SER A 82 28.16 -27.71 3.92
N TRP A 83 28.85 -28.01 5.00
CA TRP A 83 28.78 -27.25 6.24
C TRP A 83 29.21 -25.80 6.08
N LYS A 84 30.22 -25.54 5.24
CA LYS A 84 30.71 -24.21 4.94
C LYS A 84 29.62 -23.36 4.28
N SER A 85 29.02 -23.85 3.21
CA SER A 85 27.92 -23.17 2.50
C SER A 85 26.70 -22.99 3.40
N PHE A 86 26.38 -23.98 4.25
CA PHE A 86 25.30 -23.84 5.21
C PHE A 86 25.55 -22.69 6.20
N ARG A 87 26.73 -22.58 6.78
CA ARG A 87 27.09 -21.54 7.75
C ARG A 87 27.05 -20.14 7.12
N GLU A 88 27.54 -19.99 5.91
CA GLU A 88 27.49 -18.72 5.16
C GLU A 88 26.04 -18.30 4.86
N LEU A 89 25.24 -19.20 4.30
CA LEU A 89 23.85 -18.96 3.97
C LEU A 89 23.00 -18.73 5.23
N PHE A 90 23.26 -19.48 6.31
CA PHE A 90 22.54 -19.31 7.57
C PHE A 90 22.86 -17.97 8.25
N SER A 91 24.14 -17.56 8.24
CA SER A 91 24.53 -16.26 8.80
C SER A 91 23.89 -15.10 8.06
N PHE A 92 23.80 -15.17 6.74
CA PHE A 92 23.11 -14.16 5.93
C PHE A 92 21.57 -14.25 6.11
N GLY A 93 21.01 -15.44 5.99
CA GLY A 93 19.58 -15.68 6.03
C GLY A 93 18.95 -15.40 7.40
N SER A 94 19.65 -15.72 8.50
CA SER A 94 19.15 -15.44 9.85
C SER A 94 19.02 -13.94 10.15
N LYS A 95 19.97 -13.14 9.69
CA LYS A 95 19.92 -11.67 9.81
C LYS A 95 18.75 -11.09 9.00
N LEU A 96 18.59 -11.58 7.77
CA LEU A 96 17.47 -11.17 6.91
C LEU A 96 16.12 -11.61 7.49
N LEU A 97 16.04 -12.83 8.04
CA LEU A 97 14.86 -13.34 8.71
C LEU A 97 14.49 -12.49 9.93
N ALA A 98 15.46 -12.18 10.79
CA ALA A 98 15.25 -11.35 11.97
C ALA A 98 14.72 -9.95 11.59
N SER A 99 15.32 -9.32 10.59
CA SER A 99 14.86 -8.04 10.06
C SER A 99 13.43 -8.13 9.49
N GLY A 100 13.15 -9.17 8.70
CA GLY A 100 11.81 -9.38 8.14
C GLY A 100 10.75 -9.68 9.19
N LEU A 101 11.09 -10.43 10.25
CA LEU A 101 10.19 -10.69 11.37
C LEU A 101 9.87 -9.40 12.14
N LEU A 102 10.87 -8.58 12.43
CA LEU A 102 10.67 -7.28 13.08
C LEU A 102 9.75 -6.37 12.26
N ASP A 103 10.00 -6.29 10.96
CA ASP A 103 9.17 -5.48 10.07
C ASP A 103 7.75 -6.00 9.94
N THR A 104 7.59 -7.32 9.78
CA THR A 104 6.27 -7.96 9.72
C THR A 104 5.50 -7.79 11.03
N THR A 105 6.16 -7.94 12.18
CA THR A 105 5.54 -7.74 13.49
C THR A 105 5.07 -6.30 13.65
N TYR A 106 5.89 -5.33 13.27
CA TYR A 106 5.52 -3.93 13.33
C TYR A 106 4.35 -3.58 12.40
N ASN A 107 4.37 -4.06 11.17
CA ASN A 107 3.32 -3.80 10.19
C ASN A 107 1.98 -4.45 10.59
N ASN A 108 2.01 -5.49 11.41
CA ASN A 108 0.82 -6.16 11.93
C ASN A 108 0.47 -5.77 13.38
N ILE A 109 1.14 -4.78 13.97
CA ILE A 109 0.91 -4.40 15.38
C ILE A 109 -0.54 -3.95 15.61
N TYR A 110 -1.13 -3.19 14.69
CA TYR A 110 -2.52 -2.75 14.79
C TYR A 110 -3.49 -3.93 14.77
N PRO A 111 -3.49 -4.85 13.79
CA PRO A 111 -4.32 -6.05 13.81
C PRO A 111 -4.14 -6.91 15.05
N ILE A 112 -2.89 -7.07 15.55
CA ILE A 112 -2.60 -7.87 16.76
C ILE A 112 -3.22 -7.23 17.99
N VAL A 113 -3.05 -5.93 18.16
CA VAL A 113 -3.61 -5.19 19.30
C VAL A 113 -5.14 -5.18 19.24
N ILE A 114 -5.72 -4.93 18.06
CA ILE A 114 -7.17 -4.92 17.89
C ILE A 114 -7.76 -6.29 18.20
N GLY A 115 -7.15 -7.37 17.71
CA GLY A 115 -7.62 -8.73 17.98
C GLY A 115 -7.49 -9.19 19.44
N LYS A 116 -6.58 -8.56 20.23
CA LYS A 116 -6.43 -8.86 21.66
C LYS A 116 -7.28 -7.98 22.57
N VAL A 117 -7.49 -6.72 22.23
CA VAL A 117 -8.12 -5.72 23.10
C VAL A 117 -9.60 -5.49 22.75
N PHE A 118 -9.95 -5.65 21.49
CA PHE A 118 -11.31 -5.46 20.98
C PHE A 118 -11.92 -6.79 20.50
N SER A 119 -13.06 -6.71 19.83
CA SER A 119 -13.75 -7.91 19.33
C SER A 119 -13.17 -8.41 17.99
N ALA A 120 -13.43 -9.69 17.68
CA ALA A 120 -13.12 -10.26 16.36
C ALA A 120 -13.86 -9.53 15.22
N GLY A 121 -15.06 -9.00 15.49
CA GLY A 121 -15.82 -8.16 14.56
C GLY A 121 -15.09 -6.84 14.26
N ASP A 122 -14.57 -6.19 15.29
CA ASP A 122 -13.79 -4.95 15.14
C ASP A 122 -12.51 -5.16 14.31
N LEU A 123 -11.82 -6.29 14.56
CA LEU A 123 -10.67 -6.69 13.75
C LEU A 123 -11.08 -6.89 12.28
N GLY A 124 -12.24 -7.51 12.04
CA GLY A 124 -12.79 -7.68 10.69
C GLY A 124 -13.05 -6.35 10.01
N HIS A 125 -13.73 -5.42 10.69
CA HIS A 125 -14.00 -4.07 10.18
C HIS A 125 -12.71 -3.29 9.87
N TYR A 126 -11.74 -3.31 10.77
CA TYR A 126 -10.46 -2.64 10.59
C TYR A 126 -9.66 -3.20 9.41
N THR A 127 -9.51 -4.54 9.35
CA THR A 127 -8.72 -5.18 8.28
C THR A 127 -9.31 -4.94 6.90
N ARG A 128 -10.64 -4.91 6.76
CA ARG A 128 -11.31 -4.56 5.50
C ARG A 128 -11.11 -3.10 5.14
N ALA A 129 -11.29 -2.18 6.09
CA ALA A 129 -11.04 -0.76 5.89
C ALA A 129 -9.58 -0.50 5.46
N GLN A 130 -8.63 -1.15 6.12
CA GLN A 130 -7.21 -1.07 5.77
C GLN A 130 -6.95 -1.61 4.37
N GLN A 131 -7.51 -2.76 4.01
CA GLN A 131 -7.33 -3.37 2.70
C GLN A 131 -7.81 -2.44 1.57
N PHE A 132 -9.00 -1.84 1.72
CA PHE A 132 -9.54 -0.90 0.72
C PHE A 132 -8.75 0.40 0.61
N SER A 133 -8.20 0.91 1.71
CA SER A 133 -7.41 2.15 1.70
C SER A 133 -5.97 1.95 1.21
N VAL A 134 -5.33 0.84 1.60
CA VAL A 134 -3.94 0.55 1.23
C VAL A 134 -3.82 0.19 -0.25
N PHE A 135 -4.77 -0.57 -0.80
CA PHE A 135 -4.71 -1.06 -2.18
C PHE A 135 -4.49 0.06 -3.21
N PRO A 136 -5.31 1.12 -3.29
CA PRO A 136 -5.10 2.17 -4.29
C PRO A 136 -3.83 2.98 -4.02
N SER A 137 -3.57 3.36 -2.77
CA SER A 137 -2.41 4.18 -2.41
C SER A 137 -1.08 3.47 -2.66
N SER A 138 -0.95 2.21 -2.26
CA SER A 138 0.29 1.44 -2.41
C SER A 138 0.59 1.08 -3.87
N ASN A 139 -0.42 0.71 -4.66
CA ASN A 139 -0.22 0.37 -6.08
C ASN A 139 0.25 1.58 -6.88
N ILE A 140 -0.39 2.75 -6.71
CA ILE A 140 0.02 3.98 -7.39
C ILE A 140 1.43 4.38 -6.94
N THR A 141 1.70 4.33 -5.63
CA THR A 141 3.04 4.62 -5.11
C THR A 141 4.09 3.68 -5.68
N GLY A 142 3.81 2.39 -5.79
CA GLY A 142 4.72 1.41 -6.38
C GLY A 142 5.02 1.69 -7.86
N ILE A 143 4.03 2.12 -8.63
CA ILE A 143 4.24 2.55 -10.03
C ILE A 143 5.12 3.79 -10.08
N LEU A 144 4.82 4.80 -9.27
CA LEU A 144 5.59 6.04 -9.19
C LEU A 144 7.05 5.78 -8.78
N GLN A 145 7.28 4.94 -7.77
CA GLN A 145 8.63 4.60 -7.30
C GLN A 145 9.48 3.93 -8.37
N ARG A 146 8.91 3.06 -9.20
CA ARG A 146 9.62 2.41 -10.31
C ARG A 146 10.19 3.39 -11.33
N VAL A 147 9.53 4.55 -11.50
CA VAL A 147 10.00 5.62 -12.39
C VAL A 147 10.89 6.61 -11.65
N THR A 148 10.47 7.01 -10.45
CA THR A 148 11.12 8.07 -9.67
C THR A 148 12.53 7.67 -9.23
N TYR A 149 12.70 6.45 -8.73
CA TYR A 149 13.97 6.00 -8.15
C TYR A 149 15.12 6.01 -9.17
N PRO A 150 15.01 5.36 -10.36
CA PRO A 150 16.08 5.40 -11.37
C PRO A 150 16.39 6.81 -11.88
N VAL A 151 15.35 7.64 -12.06
CA VAL A 151 15.52 9.03 -12.52
C VAL A 151 16.29 9.84 -11.48
N LEU A 152 15.95 9.74 -10.20
CA LEU A 152 16.68 10.45 -9.14
C LEU A 152 18.12 9.96 -9.02
N CYS A 153 18.37 8.65 -9.16
CA CYS A 153 19.73 8.09 -9.18
C CYS A 153 20.59 8.64 -10.33
N SER A 154 20.01 8.81 -11.53
CA SER A 154 20.77 9.32 -12.69
C SER A 154 21.22 10.77 -12.56
N ILE A 155 20.57 11.56 -11.70
CA ILE A 155 20.85 12.99 -11.48
C ILE A 155 21.35 13.29 -10.05
N GLN A 156 21.72 12.28 -9.28
CA GLN A 156 22.06 12.42 -7.84
C GLN A 156 23.20 13.41 -7.54
N ASN A 157 24.11 13.64 -8.49
CA ASN A 157 25.25 14.52 -8.35
C ASN A 157 24.92 15.99 -8.67
N ASP A 158 23.78 16.28 -9.32
CA ASP A 158 23.32 17.62 -9.64
C ASP A 158 22.18 18.01 -8.68
N ILE A 159 22.52 18.67 -7.59
CA ILE A 159 21.58 18.98 -6.50
C ILE A 159 20.43 19.88 -6.95
N ASP A 160 20.67 20.85 -7.85
CA ASP A 160 19.62 21.78 -8.28
C ASP A 160 18.60 21.07 -9.20
N ARG A 161 19.11 20.26 -10.12
CA ARG A 161 18.27 19.40 -10.97
C ARG A 161 17.52 18.35 -10.15
N LEU A 162 18.20 17.71 -9.19
CA LEU A 162 17.60 16.75 -8.27
C LEU A 162 16.46 17.37 -7.47
N ARG A 163 16.64 18.57 -6.94
CA ARG A 163 15.61 19.35 -6.23
C ARG A 163 14.39 19.62 -7.09
N GLY A 164 14.59 20.09 -8.33
CA GLY A 164 13.52 20.38 -9.26
C GLY A 164 12.68 19.13 -9.61
N VAL A 165 13.36 18.05 -9.98
CA VAL A 165 12.72 16.76 -10.34
C VAL A 165 12.04 16.13 -9.12
N TYR A 166 12.66 16.15 -7.96
CA TYR A 166 12.09 15.64 -6.71
C TYR A 166 10.76 16.34 -6.36
N ARG A 167 10.73 17.69 -6.41
CA ARG A 167 9.51 18.48 -6.17
C ARG A 167 8.42 18.19 -7.19
N LYS A 168 8.80 17.99 -8.43
CA LYS A 168 7.88 17.61 -9.52
C LYS A 168 7.21 16.27 -9.22
N PHE A 169 7.96 15.25 -8.80
CA PHE A 169 7.41 13.95 -8.44
C PHE A 169 6.51 14.02 -7.20
N LEU A 170 6.87 14.81 -6.20
CA LEU A 170 6.00 15.06 -5.04
C LEU A 170 4.64 15.62 -5.45
N LYS A 171 4.64 16.69 -6.24
CA LYS A 171 3.42 17.35 -6.74
C LYS A 171 2.56 16.40 -7.57
N LEU A 172 3.18 15.70 -8.53
CA LEU A 172 2.48 14.75 -9.39
C LEU A 172 1.85 13.60 -8.59
N SER A 173 2.57 13.08 -7.58
CA SER A 173 2.07 12.04 -6.71
C SER A 173 0.86 12.50 -5.88
N ALA A 174 0.94 13.69 -5.31
CA ALA A 174 -0.15 14.29 -4.56
C ALA A 174 -1.36 14.57 -5.46
N TYR A 175 -1.12 15.08 -6.66
CA TYR A 175 -2.16 15.39 -7.63
C TYR A 175 -3.05 14.19 -7.97
N VAL A 176 -2.47 12.98 -7.99
CA VAL A 176 -3.22 11.75 -8.27
C VAL A 176 -3.79 11.14 -6.98
N VAL A 177 -2.99 11.04 -5.92
CA VAL A 177 -3.37 10.24 -4.74
C VAL A 177 -4.26 11.02 -3.78
N PHE A 178 -4.10 12.34 -3.63
CA PHE A 178 -4.93 13.12 -2.71
C PHE A 178 -6.42 13.07 -3.11
N PRO A 179 -6.81 13.40 -4.36
CA PRO A 179 -8.22 13.30 -4.74
C PRO A 179 -8.75 11.87 -4.72
N LEU A 180 -7.92 10.88 -5.06
CA LEU A 180 -8.33 9.48 -5.00
C LEU A 180 -8.67 9.04 -3.57
N MET A 181 -7.81 9.37 -2.60
CA MET A 181 -8.00 8.97 -1.21
C MET A 181 -9.11 9.77 -0.51
N THR A 182 -9.19 11.07 -0.76
CA THR A 182 -10.28 11.91 -0.25
C THR A 182 -11.61 11.56 -0.92
N GLY A 183 -11.61 11.23 -2.21
CA GLY A 183 -12.78 10.74 -2.92
C GLY A 183 -13.29 9.41 -2.36
N LEU A 184 -12.38 8.44 -2.13
CA LEU A 184 -12.72 7.17 -1.50
C LEU A 184 -13.25 7.37 -0.07
N ALA A 185 -12.67 8.30 0.69
CA ALA A 185 -13.15 8.67 2.01
C ALA A 185 -14.58 9.27 1.95
N ALA A 186 -14.86 10.12 0.96
CA ALA A 186 -16.17 10.73 0.78
C ALA A 186 -17.25 9.70 0.45
N VAL A 187 -16.96 8.76 -0.43
CA VAL A 187 -17.95 7.73 -0.84
C VAL A 187 -17.87 6.45 0.01
N SER A 188 -17.13 6.45 1.12
CA SER A 188 -16.91 5.24 1.93
C SER A 188 -18.20 4.57 2.40
N PHE A 189 -19.20 5.34 2.83
CA PHE A 189 -20.48 4.80 3.31
C PHE A 189 -21.28 4.10 2.21
N PRO A 190 -21.67 4.76 1.10
CA PRO A 190 -22.39 4.08 0.04
C PRO A 190 -21.56 2.94 -0.59
N PHE A 191 -20.25 3.08 -0.70
CA PHE A 191 -19.37 2.04 -1.21
C PHE A 191 -19.43 0.76 -0.34
N ILE A 192 -19.25 0.88 0.97
CA ILE A 192 -19.24 -0.28 1.88
C ILE A 192 -20.63 -0.90 1.96
N ARG A 193 -21.72 -0.11 1.98
CA ARG A 193 -23.10 -0.63 2.01
C ARG A 193 -23.43 -1.45 0.77
N ILE A 194 -23.00 -1.01 -0.41
CA ILE A 194 -23.24 -1.73 -1.67
C ILE A 194 -22.36 -2.99 -1.76
N VAL A 195 -21.07 -2.92 -1.41
CA VAL A 195 -20.11 -4.01 -1.63
C VAL A 195 -20.17 -5.06 -0.53
N LEU A 196 -20.32 -4.65 0.74
CA LEU A 196 -20.24 -5.55 1.90
C LEU A 196 -21.58 -5.67 2.66
N GLY A 197 -22.50 -4.74 2.46
CA GLY A 197 -23.80 -4.71 3.13
C GLY A 197 -23.80 -3.97 4.48
N GLU A 198 -25.01 -3.81 5.05
CA GLU A 198 -25.26 -3.02 6.26
C GLU A 198 -24.45 -3.45 7.49
N LYS A 199 -24.18 -4.75 7.64
CA LYS A 199 -23.41 -5.27 8.75
C LYS A 199 -21.99 -4.68 8.85
N TRP A 200 -21.49 -4.09 7.75
CA TRP A 200 -20.14 -3.54 7.64
C TRP A 200 -20.08 -2.03 7.75
N ILE A 201 -21.16 -1.35 8.16
CA ILE A 201 -21.21 0.12 8.19
C ILE A 201 -20.11 0.74 9.06
N PHE A 202 -19.71 0.07 10.14
CA PHE A 202 -18.59 0.52 10.99
C PHE A 202 -17.26 0.53 10.23
N CYS A 203 -17.06 -0.42 9.29
CA CYS A 203 -15.92 -0.42 8.38
C CYS A 203 -15.85 0.86 7.53
N ALA A 204 -16.99 1.42 7.10
CA ALA A 204 -17.01 2.65 6.32
C ALA A 204 -16.44 3.85 7.11
N ALA A 205 -16.82 3.98 8.39
CA ALA A 205 -16.27 5.02 9.25
C ALA A 205 -14.76 4.89 9.47
N LEU A 206 -14.26 3.66 9.63
CA LEU A 206 -12.82 3.41 9.75
C LEU A 206 -12.10 3.69 8.42
N LEU A 207 -12.66 3.26 7.29
CA LEU A 207 -12.13 3.50 5.95
C LEU A 207 -11.96 5.00 5.71
N GLN A 208 -12.98 5.80 6.04
CA GLN A 208 -12.94 7.25 5.90
C GLN A 208 -11.73 7.85 6.62
N ILE A 209 -11.48 7.44 7.88
CA ILE A 209 -10.35 7.95 8.67
C ILE A 209 -9.01 7.47 8.10
N ILE A 210 -8.89 6.17 7.77
CA ILE A 210 -7.64 5.57 7.30
C ILE A 210 -7.21 6.17 5.95
N CYS A 211 -8.15 6.56 5.09
CA CYS A 211 -7.84 7.23 3.83
C CYS A 211 -7.04 8.53 4.03
N PHE A 212 -7.32 9.30 5.10
CA PHE A 212 -6.54 10.50 5.43
C PHE A 212 -5.11 10.20 5.88
N SER A 213 -4.85 9.03 6.45
CA SER A 213 -3.48 8.59 6.71
C SER A 213 -2.79 8.13 5.42
N MET A 214 -3.49 7.33 4.59
CA MET A 214 -2.93 6.73 3.39
C MET A 214 -2.70 7.71 2.24
N MET A 215 -3.34 8.88 2.25
CA MET A 215 -3.06 9.91 1.24
C MET A 215 -1.61 10.40 1.28
N TRP A 216 -0.95 10.37 2.44
CA TRP A 216 0.45 10.79 2.61
C TRP A 216 1.47 9.71 2.27
N TYR A 217 1.02 8.48 2.06
CA TYR A 217 1.90 7.33 1.80
C TYR A 217 2.89 7.54 0.64
N PRO A 218 2.49 8.06 -0.56
CA PRO A 218 3.46 8.33 -1.64
C PRO A 218 4.47 9.41 -1.27
N ILE A 219 4.08 10.41 -0.48
CA ILE A 219 5.00 11.47 -0.04
C ILE A 219 6.07 10.91 0.89
N HIS A 220 5.68 10.02 1.83
CA HIS A 220 6.63 9.28 2.67
C HIS A 220 7.60 8.45 1.83
N ALA A 221 7.08 7.72 0.84
CA ALA A 221 7.86 6.85 -0.01
C ALA A 221 8.90 7.61 -0.84
N ILE A 222 8.54 8.77 -1.42
CA ILE A 222 9.46 9.61 -2.20
C ILE A 222 10.54 10.24 -1.30
N ASN A 223 10.18 10.70 -0.09
CA ASN A 223 11.14 11.20 0.88
C ASN A 223 12.18 10.14 1.27
N LEU A 224 11.75 8.89 1.50
CA LEU A 224 12.63 7.78 1.83
C LEU A 224 13.50 7.33 0.64
N ASN A 225 12.95 7.36 -0.58
CA ASN A 225 13.71 7.07 -1.79
C ASN A 225 14.89 8.03 -1.97
N LEU A 226 14.70 9.31 -1.65
CA LEU A 226 15.78 10.29 -1.75
C LEU A 226 16.98 9.93 -0.85
N LEU A 227 16.74 9.43 0.37
CA LEU A 227 17.81 9.00 1.27
C LEU A 227 18.58 7.83 0.68
N GLN A 228 17.88 6.90 0.03
CA GLN A 228 18.51 5.76 -0.64
C GLN A 228 19.34 6.20 -1.87
N VAL A 229 18.79 7.12 -2.68
CA VAL A 229 19.49 7.73 -3.83
C VAL A 229 20.79 8.41 -3.40
N GLN A 230 20.79 9.09 -2.25
CA GLN A 230 21.96 9.76 -1.68
C GLN A 230 22.88 8.81 -0.91
N GLY A 231 22.63 7.49 -0.95
CA GLY A 231 23.45 6.48 -0.25
C GLY A 231 23.37 6.55 1.28
N ARG A 232 22.42 7.30 1.85
CA ARG A 232 22.29 7.52 3.30
C ARG A 232 21.38 6.49 3.96
N SER A 233 21.77 5.22 3.87
CA SER A 233 21.05 4.12 4.53
C SER A 233 21.07 4.22 6.07
N ASP A 234 22.09 4.87 6.64
CA ASP A 234 22.19 5.21 8.05
C ASP A 234 21.00 6.08 8.52
N LEU A 235 20.71 7.13 7.77
CA LEU A 235 19.58 8.02 8.05
C LEU A 235 18.23 7.33 7.83
N PHE A 236 18.15 6.49 6.79
CA PHE A 236 16.96 5.69 6.52
C PHE A 236 16.59 4.81 7.72
N LEU A 237 17.55 4.03 8.24
CA LEU A 237 17.33 3.17 9.41
C LEU A 237 16.94 3.96 10.65
N ARG A 238 17.66 5.07 10.91
CA ARG A 238 17.38 5.94 12.05
C ARG A 238 15.96 6.50 11.99
N LEU A 239 15.52 6.95 10.82
CA LEU A 239 14.17 7.45 10.61
C LEU A 239 13.11 6.37 10.86
N GLU A 240 13.34 5.15 10.33
CA GLU A 240 12.41 4.04 10.54
C GLU A 240 12.26 3.70 12.03
N ILE A 241 13.34 3.69 12.81
CA ILE A 241 13.28 3.44 14.25
C ILE A 241 12.47 4.54 14.97
N ILE A 242 12.76 5.81 14.68
CA ILE A 242 12.05 6.94 15.29
C ILE A 242 10.55 6.89 14.97
N LYS A 243 10.19 6.67 13.71
CA LYS A 243 8.79 6.58 13.28
C LYS A 243 8.06 5.42 13.95
N LYS A 244 8.71 4.25 14.05
CA LYS A 244 8.14 3.07 14.73
C LYS A 244 7.93 3.35 16.23
N ALA A 245 8.86 4.02 16.89
CA ALA A 245 8.71 4.41 18.29
C ALA A 245 7.53 5.37 18.49
N ILE A 246 7.42 6.40 17.65
CA ILE A 246 6.28 7.35 17.70
C ILE A 246 4.96 6.63 17.43
N GLY A 247 4.92 5.78 16.41
CA GLY A 247 3.72 5.01 16.06
C GLY A 247 3.23 4.12 17.21
N VAL A 248 4.15 3.41 17.88
CA VAL A 248 3.83 2.59 19.06
C VAL A 248 3.35 3.46 20.23
N SER A 249 4.00 4.60 20.50
CA SER A 249 3.59 5.51 21.58
C SER A 249 2.17 6.05 21.36
N ILE A 250 1.86 6.49 20.14
CA ILE A 250 0.52 6.97 19.78
C ILE A 250 -0.51 5.84 19.88
N LEU A 251 -0.14 4.64 19.43
CA LEU A 251 -1.00 3.46 19.52
C LEU A 251 -1.35 3.17 20.98
N CYS A 252 -0.36 3.14 21.89
CA CYS A 252 -0.58 2.90 23.31
C CYS A 252 -1.51 3.96 23.95
N LEU A 253 -1.37 5.22 23.56
CA LEU A 253 -2.22 6.31 24.03
C LEU A 253 -3.67 6.23 23.52
N THR A 254 -3.86 5.69 22.31
CA THR A 254 -5.17 5.66 21.65
C THR A 254 -5.97 4.38 21.91
N ILE A 255 -5.33 3.29 22.35
CA ILE A 255 -6.02 2.02 22.70
C ILE A 255 -7.20 2.24 23.65
N PRO A 256 -7.03 2.93 24.84
CA PRO A 256 -8.14 3.08 25.78
C PRO A 256 -9.28 3.96 25.25
N LEU A 257 -9.05 4.75 24.21
CA LEU A 257 -10.04 5.66 23.60
C LEU A 257 -10.89 4.98 22.52
N GLY A 258 -10.60 3.73 22.19
CA GLY A 258 -11.37 2.93 21.24
C GLY A 258 -10.83 2.92 19.82
N LEU A 259 -11.43 2.07 18.97
CA LEU A 259 -10.91 1.75 17.62
C LEU A 259 -10.87 2.95 16.67
N LYS A 260 -11.89 3.83 16.71
CA LYS A 260 -11.87 5.07 15.91
C LYS A 260 -10.70 5.98 16.31
N ALA A 261 -10.46 6.12 17.62
CA ALA A 261 -9.35 6.93 18.13
C ALA A 261 -7.99 6.34 17.69
N MET A 262 -7.85 5.01 17.65
CA MET A 262 -6.65 4.35 17.11
C MET A 262 -6.43 4.72 15.63
N CYS A 263 -7.47 4.73 14.81
CA CYS A 263 -7.37 5.14 13.41
C CYS A 263 -6.99 6.63 13.28
N PHE A 264 -7.56 7.53 14.08
CA PHE A 264 -7.16 8.94 14.15
C PHE A 264 -5.70 9.09 14.63
N GLY A 265 -5.28 8.29 15.61
CA GLY A 265 -3.88 8.19 16.04
C GLY A 265 -2.95 7.83 14.87
N GLY A 266 -3.39 6.95 13.97
CA GLY A 266 -2.69 6.64 12.73
C GLY A 266 -2.52 7.85 11.80
N VAL A 267 -3.54 8.71 11.67
CA VAL A 267 -3.45 9.96 10.91
C VAL A 267 -2.44 10.92 11.55
N VAL A 268 -2.53 11.13 12.87
CA VAL A 268 -1.58 11.97 13.62
C VAL A 268 -0.15 11.44 13.48
N SER A 269 0.03 10.12 13.64
CA SER A 269 1.33 9.47 13.45
C SER A 269 1.89 9.72 12.04
N SER A 270 1.06 9.60 11.00
CA SER A 270 1.46 9.86 9.61
C SER A 270 1.94 11.31 9.43
N LEU A 271 1.21 12.28 9.96
CA LEU A 271 1.59 13.70 9.88
C LEU A 271 2.90 13.99 10.63
N LEU A 272 3.09 13.44 11.84
CA LEU A 272 4.35 13.57 12.57
C LEU A 272 5.52 12.92 11.83
N CYS A 273 5.30 11.74 11.27
CA CYS A 273 6.30 11.07 10.44
C CYS A 273 6.65 11.88 9.18
N LEU A 274 5.70 12.63 8.62
CA LEU A 274 5.96 13.53 7.50
C LEU A 274 6.94 14.64 7.89
N VAL A 275 6.74 15.28 9.03
CA VAL A 275 7.66 16.32 9.55
C VAL A 275 9.07 15.75 9.72
N ILE A 276 9.18 14.54 10.28
CA ILE A 276 10.48 13.89 10.52
C ILE A 276 11.18 13.52 9.20
N ASN A 277 10.45 12.95 8.24
CA ASN A 277 11.00 12.60 6.93
C ASN A 277 11.52 13.84 6.20
N THR A 278 10.75 14.93 6.22
CA THR A 278 11.10 16.18 5.54
C THR A 278 12.27 16.94 6.16
N PHE A 279 12.59 16.68 7.43
CA PHE A 279 13.76 17.27 8.10
C PHE A 279 15.07 16.89 7.40
N TYR A 280 15.25 15.61 7.05
CA TYR A 280 16.48 15.17 6.39
C TYR A 280 16.52 15.54 4.91
N THR A 281 15.39 15.55 4.22
CA THR A 281 15.34 16.06 2.84
C THR A 281 15.63 17.56 2.79
N GLY A 282 15.22 18.30 3.83
CA GLY A 282 15.60 19.69 4.01
C GLY A 282 17.10 19.90 4.12
N LYS A 283 17.81 19.01 4.85
CA LYS A 283 19.28 19.07 4.99
C LYS A 283 20.03 18.65 3.72
N LEU A 284 19.52 17.66 2.99
CA LEU A 284 20.21 17.10 1.83
C LEU A 284 20.03 17.91 0.55
N ILE A 285 18.81 18.36 0.25
CA ILE A 285 18.46 19.05 -0.99
C ILE A 285 17.73 20.38 -0.76
N GLN A 286 17.71 20.88 0.48
CA GLN A 286 17.04 22.12 0.89
C GLN A 286 15.53 22.16 0.61
N VAL A 287 14.87 20.99 0.56
CA VAL A 287 13.41 20.85 0.42
C VAL A 287 12.83 20.35 1.72
N GLY A 288 12.74 21.25 2.70
CA GLY A 288 12.19 20.96 4.03
C GLY A 288 10.66 20.95 4.08
N PHE A 289 10.11 20.78 5.29
CA PHE A 289 8.67 20.64 5.53
C PHE A 289 7.84 21.79 4.94
N ILE A 290 8.22 23.04 5.21
CA ILE A 290 7.46 24.22 4.74
C ILE A 290 7.38 24.26 3.22
N MET A 291 8.50 24.00 2.54
CA MET A 291 8.54 23.99 1.08
C MET A 291 7.68 22.87 0.49
N GLN A 292 7.75 21.66 1.08
CA GLN A 292 6.91 20.55 0.64
C GLN A 292 5.43 20.86 0.88
N MET A 293 5.06 21.39 2.03
CA MET A 293 3.67 21.78 2.32
C MET A 293 3.18 22.87 1.36
N ARG A 294 3.99 23.87 1.07
CA ARG A 294 3.64 24.92 0.07
C ARG A 294 3.37 24.31 -1.31
N ASP A 295 4.16 23.32 -1.71
CA ASP A 295 3.98 22.63 -3.00
C ASP A 295 2.72 21.75 -3.02
N LEU A 296 2.36 21.12 -1.91
CA LEU A 296 1.25 20.19 -1.80
C LEU A 296 -0.08 20.87 -1.43
N PHE A 297 -0.04 22.02 -0.81
CA PHE A 297 -1.19 22.75 -0.26
C PHE A 297 -2.30 23.02 -1.27
N PRO A 298 -2.02 23.51 -2.50
CA PRO A 298 -3.06 23.75 -3.48
C PRO A 298 -3.85 22.48 -3.82
N THR A 299 -3.14 21.38 -4.05
CA THR A 299 -3.76 20.07 -4.34
C THR A 299 -4.55 19.55 -3.15
N LEU A 300 -4.04 19.72 -1.93
CA LEU A 300 -4.73 19.35 -0.70
C LEU A 300 -6.05 20.09 -0.54
N VAL A 301 -6.04 21.41 -0.72
CA VAL A 301 -7.25 22.24 -0.59
C VAL A 301 -8.31 21.84 -1.61
N VAL A 302 -7.95 21.69 -2.88
CA VAL A 302 -8.90 21.27 -3.93
C VAL A 302 -9.47 19.87 -3.62
N SER A 303 -8.63 18.94 -3.13
CA SER A 303 -9.08 17.60 -2.76
C SER A 303 -10.01 17.61 -1.54
N LEU A 304 -9.77 18.47 -0.55
CA LEU A 304 -10.67 18.63 0.60
C LEU A 304 -11.99 19.31 0.22
N LEU A 305 -11.96 20.31 -0.68
CA LEU A 305 -13.19 20.91 -1.21
C LEU A 305 -14.02 19.88 -1.98
N MET A 306 -13.37 19.06 -2.80
CA MET A 306 -14.01 17.93 -3.47
C MET A 306 -14.64 16.95 -2.47
N PHE A 307 -13.92 16.62 -1.38
CA PHE A 307 -14.44 15.75 -0.32
C PHE A 307 -15.72 16.30 0.29
N VAL A 308 -15.73 17.58 0.67
CA VAL A 308 -16.91 18.25 1.24
C VAL A 308 -18.06 18.27 0.24
N LEU A 309 -17.79 18.57 -1.03
CA LEU A 309 -18.80 18.59 -2.10
C LEU A 309 -19.45 17.21 -2.28
N VAL A 310 -18.65 16.14 -2.30
CA VAL A 310 -19.18 14.77 -2.45
C VAL A 310 -19.96 14.35 -1.20
N LEU A 311 -19.53 14.75 0.00
CA LEU A 311 -20.31 14.50 1.21
C LEU A 311 -21.65 15.22 1.20
N SER A 312 -21.74 16.46 0.69
CA SER A 312 -23.00 17.18 0.61
C SER A 312 -24.03 16.48 -0.28
N LEU A 313 -23.57 15.78 -1.33
CA LEU A 313 -24.45 14.97 -2.19
C LEU A 313 -25.14 13.84 -1.40
N GLN A 314 -24.48 13.27 -0.38
CA GLN A 314 -25.09 12.21 0.43
C GLN A 314 -26.28 12.69 1.27
N TRP A 315 -26.34 13.98 1.58
CA TRP A 315 -27.48 14.57 2.29
C TRP A 315 -28.64 14.91 1.36
N MET A 316 -28.38 15.02 0.05
CA MET A 316 -29.38 15.39 -0.95
C MET A 316 -30.12 14.19 -1.53
N THR A 317 -29.62 12.98 -1.40
CA THR A 317 -30.24 11.77 -1.97
C THR A 317 -30.07 10.58 -1.06
N GLU A 318 -31.10 9.75 -0.94
CA GLU A 318 -31.07 8.49 -0.18
C GLU A 318 -30.64 7.29 -1.02
N ASN A 319 -30.63 7.44 -2.35
CA ASN A 319 -30.27 6.34 -3.25
C ASN A 319 -28.77 6.08 -3.21
N LEU A 320 -28.37 4.91 -2.69
CA LEU A 320 -26.97 4.50 -2.52
C LEU A 320 -26.17 4.51 -3.83
N TYR A 321 -26.78 4.08 -4.93
CA TYR A 321 -26.13 4.08 -6.23
C TYR A 321 -25.90 5.50 -6.76
N ALA A 322 -26.87 6.39 -6.54
CA ALA A 322 -26.74 7.80 -6.89
C ALA A 322 -25.67 8.49 -6.03
N GLN A 323 -25.59 8.17 -4.74
CA GLN A 323 -24.51 8.66 -3.86
C GLN A 323 -23.13 8.18 -4.33
N LEU A 324 -22.97 6.90 -4.69
CA LEU A 324 -21.70 6.34 -5.11
C LEU A 324 -21.27 6.85 -6.49
N LEU A 325 -22.09 6.59 -7.53
CA LEU A 325 -21.75 6.95 -8.91
C LEU A 325 -21.78 8.46 -9.12
N GLY A 326 -22.79 9.14 -8.59
CA GLY A 326 -22.89 10.59 -8.60
C GLY A 326 -21.70 11.24 -7.87
N GLY A 327 -21.32 10.70 -6.71
CA GLY A 327 -20.15 11.17 -5.97
C GLY A 327 -18.84 11.02 -6.74
N ILE A 328 -18.63 9.90 -7.43
CA ILE A 328 -17.45 9.67 -8.27
C ILE A 328 -17.43 10.65 -9.47
N ILE A 329 -18.55 10.79 -10.18
CA ILE A 329 -18.64 11.66 -11.35
C ILE A 329 -18.51 13.13 -10.96
N LEU A 330 -19.26 13.56 -9.96
CA LEU A 330 -19.25 14.95 -9.46
C LEU A 330 -17.87 15.30 -8.87
N GLY A 331 -17.29 14.40 -8.06
CA GLY A 331 -15.97 14.62 -7.46
C GLY A 331 -14.86 14.71 -8.51
N SER A 332 -14.77 13.75 -9.42
CA SER A 332 -13.78 13.78 -10.50
C SER A 332 -13.97 14.97 -11.44
N GLY A 333 -15.21 15.27 -11.83
CA GLY A 333 -15.54 16.43 -12.66
C GLY A 333 -15.16 17.75 -11.99
N PHE A 334 -15.51 17.94 -10.70
CA PHE A 334 -15.12 19.12 -9.92
C PHE A 334 -13.59 19.26 -9.84
N TYR A 335 -12.88 18.18 -9.47
CA TYR A 335 -11.43 18.21 -9.32
C TYR A 335 -10.74 18.59 -10.63
N LEU A 336 -11.11 17.95 -11.74
CA LEU A 336 -10.55 18.26 -13.05
C LEU A 336 -10.91 19.67 -13.54
N ALA A 337 -12.14 20.13 -13.32
CA ALA A 337 -12.55 21.48 -13.69
C ALA A 337 -11.77 22.55 -12.91
N VAL A 338 -11.69 22.41 -11.59
CA VAL A 338 -10.98 23.39 -10.74
C VAL A 338 -9.49 23.39 -11.04
N THR A 339 -8.84 22.23 -11.18
CA THR A 339 -7.40 22.17 -11.52
C THR A 339 -7.09 22.70 -12.91
N ARG A 340 -8.03 22.58 -13.86
CA ARG A 340 -7.92 23.20 -15.20
C ARG A 340 -8.05 24.71 -15.14
N ILE A 341 -9.03 25.24 -14.39
CA ILE A 341 -9.24 26.68 -14.20
C ILE A 341 -8.03 27.30 -13.50
N LEU A 342 -7.51 26.67 -12.46
CA LEU A 342 -6.33 27.12 -11.72
C LEU A 342 -5.00 26.83 -12.46
N ARG A 343 -5.05 26.25 -13.65
CA ARG A 343 -3.91 25.95 -14.52
C ARG A 343 -2.80 25.16 -13.82
N PHE A 344 -3.17 24.09 -13.11
CA PHE A 344 -2.18 23.21 -12.47
C PHE A 344 -1.25 22.61 -13.52
N GLN A 345 0.06 22.75 -13.31
CA GLN A 345 1.08 22.20 -14.21
C GLN A 345 1.02 20.66 -14.27
N GLU A 346 0.67 20.04 -13.17
CA GLU A 346 0.54 18.58 -13.03
C GLU A 346 -0.50 17.99 -14.01
N LEU A 347 -1.59 18.71 -14.24
CA LEU A 347 -2.61 18.32 -15.21
C LEU A 347 -2.04 18.31 -16.65
N GLN A 348 -1.33 19.38 -17.02
CA GLN A 348 -0.72 19.49 -18.35
C GLN A 348 0.34 18.41 -18.58
N GLU A 349 1.13 18.10 -17.56
CA GLU A 349 2.14 17.06 -17.63
C GLU A 349 1.53 15.68 -17.81
N LEU A 350 0.45 15.35 -17.08
CA LEU A 350 -0.27 14.08 -17.29
C LEU A 350 -0.81 13.98 -18.72
N PHE A 351 -1.46 15.02 -19.22
CA PHE A 351 -1.94 15.02 -20.60
C PHE A 351 -0.81 14.86 -21.63
N SER A 352 0.34 15.49 -21.41
CA SER A 352 1.50 15.34 -22.31
C SER A 352 2.05 13.91 -22.36
N LEU A 353 1.94 13.14 -21.27
CA LEU A 353 2.34 11.73 -21.21
C LEU A 353 1.39 10.83 -22.03
N PHE A 354 0.10 11.17 -22.07
CA PHE A 354 -0.88 10.41 -22.88
C PHE A 354 -0.89 10.83 -24.36
N SER A 355 -0.51 12.07 -24.67
CA SER A 355 -0.47 12.58 -26.04
C SER A 355 0.78 12.16 -26.83
N LYS A 356 1.83 11.67 -26.17
CA LYS A 356 3.08 11.18 -26.81
C LYS A 356 3.06 9.70 -27.21
N ARG A 357 1.92 9.04 -27.11
CA ARG A 357 1.63 7.72 -27.67
C ARG A 357 0.79 7.88 -28.95
#